data_737306728b29b72b0a04a2d48b4059cf
#
_entry.id   737306728b29b72b0a04a2d48b4059cf
#
_cell.length_a   1.000
_cell.length_b   1.000
_cell.length_c   1.000
_cell.angle_alpha   90.00
_cell.angle_beta   90.00
_cell.angle_gamma   90.00
#
_symmetry.space_group_name_H-M   'P 1'
#
loop_
_entity.id
_entity.type
_entity.pdbx_description
1 polymer ?
#
loop_
_entity_poly.entity_id
_entity_poly.type
_entity_poly.pdbx_seq_one_letter_code
_entity_poly.pdbx_strand_id
1 'polypeptide(L)'
;MKKILLAIAMLSAMTACTSNSTEAAKVNGESSEVVFEVARNYFFKNNQQIPSSPKITTEEEFNRLFGMATVMGKDGGPTSIDFTNQFVLAIVLPVTDMATEINPVKVEVKNGSLFYTYEVKTGEKQTYSIQPVSIIILDKQYEDNEVKLISD
;
A
#
# COMPACT_ATOMS: atom_id res chain seq x y z
N MET A 1 68.63 22.59 -53.14
CA MET A 1 67.84 23.69 -52.55
C MET A 1 66.42 23.52 -52.95
N LYS A 2 65.52 22.99 -52.14
CA LYS A 2 64.08 23.22 -52.13
C LYS A 2 63.46 22.31 -51.10
N LYS A 3 62.94 22.89 -50.07
CA LYS A 3 62.28 22.24 -48.97
C LYS A 3 60.86 22.02 -49.33
N ILE A 4 60.36 20.76 -49.23
CA ILE A 4 58.99 20.43 -49.37
C ILE A 4 58.54 20.00 -48.00
N LEU A 5 57.60 20.77 -47.42
CA LEU A 5 56.91 20.47 -46.19
C LEU A 5 55.74 19.56 -46.50
N LEU A 6 55.75 18.36 -45.99
CA LEU A 6 54.67 17.41 -46.05
C LEU A 6 53.87 17.48 -44.74
N ALA A 7 52.67 18.03 -44.81
CA ALA A 7 51.74 18.01 -43.67
C ALA A 7 51.02 16.67 -43.64
N ILE A 8 51.27 15.89 -42.58
CA ILE A 8 50.55 14.64 -42.32
C ILE A 8 49.39 14.96 -41.38
N ALA A 9 48.18 14.90 -41.93
CA ALA A 9 46.95 14.93 -41.12
C ALA A 9 46.72 13.56 -40.49
N MET A 10 46.87 13.47 -39.20
CA MET A 10 46.47 12.27 -38.44
C MET A 10 44.97 12.28 -38.20
N LEU A 11 44.28 11.39 -38.86
CA LEU A 11 42.86 11.07 -38.62
C LEU A 11 42.81 9.99 -37.53
N SER A 12 42.56 10.39 -36.27
CA SER A 12 42.32 9.46 -35.18
C SER A 12 40.91 8.96 -35.20
N ALA A 13 40.73 7.72 -35.67
CA ALA A 13 39.48 7.01 -35.54
C ALA A 13 39.29 6.55 -34.07
N MET A 14 38.38 7.18 -33.35
CA MET A 14 37.95 6.66 -32.06
C MET A 14 36.98 5.51 -32.28
N THR A 15 37.46 4.28 -32.14
CA THR A 15 36.63 3.08 -31.99
C THR A 15 36.04 3.10 -30.60
N ALA A 16 34.76 3.48 -30.51
CA ALA A 16 33.96 3.27 -29.30
C ALA A 16 33.69 1.77 -29.15
N CYS A 17 34.46 1.12 -28.27
CA CYS A 17 34.09 -0.21 -27.76
C CYS A 17 32.84 -0.07 -26.87
N THR A 18 31.68 -0.40 -27.42
CA THR A 18 30.49 -0.66 -26.65
C THR A 18 30.66 -2.03 -25.98
N SER A 19 31.24 -2.05 -24.80
CA SER A 19 31.17 -3.22 -23.92
C SER A 19 29.76 -3.33 -23.38
N ASN A 20 28.96 -4.20 -24.00
CA ASN A 20 27.77 -4.75 -23.36
C ASN A 20 28.21 -5.60 -22.16
N SER A 21 28.49 -4.95 -21.06
CA SER A 21 28.42 -5.60 -19.76
C SER A 21 26.94 -5.73 -19.42
N THR A 22 26.41 -6.92 -19.63
CA THR A 22 25.18 -7.36 -18.97
C THR A 22 25.52 -7.44 -17.48
N GLU A 23 25.53 -6.30 -16.83
CA GLU A 23 25.47 -6.23 -15.39
C GLU A 23 24.08 -6.77 -15.04
N ALA A 24 24.09 -8.01 -14.52
CA ALA A 24 22.95 -8.51 -13.80
C ALA A 24 22.68 -7.50 -12.68
N ALA A 25 21.70 -6.64 -12.90
CA ALA A 25 21.21 -5.71 -11.90
C ALA A 25 20.89 -6.55 -10.68
N LYS A 26 21.70 -6.45 -9.63
CA LYS A 26 21.27 -6.77 -8.29
C LYS A 26 20.07 -5.89 -8.05
N VAL A 27 18.89 -6.51 -8.10
CA VAL A 27 17.66 -5.93 -7.61
C VAL A 27 17.86 -5.76 -6.11
N ASN A 28 18.50 -4.68 -5.72
CA ASN A 28 18.34 -4.12 -4.39
C ASN A 28 16.87 -3.76 -4.33
N GLY A 29 16.08 -4.52 -3.56
CA GLY A 29 14.66 -4.28 -3.42
C GLY A 29 14.44 -2.91 -2.81
N GLU A 30 14.38 -1.88 -3.65
CA GLU A 30 13.91 -0.56 -3.24
C GLU A 30 12.48 -0.73 -2.76
N SER A 31 12.27 -0.51 -1.46
CA SER A 31 10.93 -0.35 -0.93
C SER A 31 10.50 1.08 -1.21
N SER A 32 9.33 1.25 -1.78
CA SER A 32 8.70 2.56 -1.93
C SER A 32 7.49 2.65 -1.02
N GLU A 33 7.41 3.74 -0.27
CA GLU A 33 6.26 4.04 0.56
C GLU A 33 5.05 4.39 -0.30
N VAL A 34 3.90 3.86 0.09
CA VAL A 34 2.61 4.06 -0.59
C VAL A 34 1.74 4.95 0.27
N VAL A 35 1.25 6.03 -0.31
CA VAL A 35 0.30 6.93 0.36
C VAL A 35 -1.05 6.23 0.47
N PHE A 36 -1.67 6.32 1.63
CA PHE A 36 -3.00 5.79 1.89
C PHE A 36 -3.85 6.79 2.68
N GLU A 37 -5.16 6.63 2.61
CA GLU A 37 -6.12 7.36 3.43
C GLU A 37 -6.80 6.40 4.41
N VAL A 38 -7.07 6.83 5.64
CA VAL A 38 -7.82 6.03 6.61
C VAL A 38 -9.31 6.27 6.40
N ALA A 39 -10.04 5.22 6.04
CA ALA A 39 -11.50 5.28 5.95
C ALA A 39 -12.13 5.31 7.35
N ARG A 40 -12.93 6.33 7.60
CA ARG A 40 -13.59 6.58 8.90
C ARG A 40 -15.08 6.31 8.80
N ASN A 41 -15.68 6.08 9.97
CA ASN A 41 -17.11 5.93 10.12
C ASN A 41 -17.69 4.72 9.39
N TYR A 42 -16.97 3.60 9.49
CA TYR A 42 -17.42 2.28 9.07
C TYR A 42 -17.36 1.30 10.25
N PHE A 43 -18.23 0.30 10.23
CA PHE A 43 -18.20 -0.82 11.18
C PHE A 43 -18.36 -2.13 10.43
N PHE A 44 -17.80 -3.20 10.98
CA PHE A 44 -17.99 -4.54 10.44
C PHE A 44 -19.37 -5.05 10.82
N LYS A 45 -20.14 -5.51 9.83
CA LYS A 45 -21.52 -5.95 10.05
C LYS A 45 -21.58 -7.25 10.84
N ASN A 46 -22.55 -7.31 11.76
CA ASN A 46 -22.81 -8.52 12.51
C ASN A 46 -23.18 -9.70 11.58
N ASN A 47 -22.86 -10.92 12.02
CA ASN A 47 -23.12 -12.16 11.28
C ASN A 47 -22.37 -12.31 9.96
N GLN A 48 -21.35 -11.49 9.71
CA GLN A 48 -20.39 -11.70 8.63
C GLN A 48 -19.19 -12.48 9.15
N GLN A 49 -18.59 -13.28 8.26
CA GLN A 49 -17.31 -13.90 8.55
C GLN A 49 -16.18 -12.91 8.26
N ILE A 50 -15.20 -12.87 9.15
CA ILE A 50 -13.99 -12.08 8.92
C ILE A 50 -13.34 -12.60 7.63
N PRO A 51 -13.08 -11.72 6.65
CA PRO A 51 -12.51 -12.14 5.37
C PRO A 51 -11.11 -12.72 5.56
N SER A 52 -10.78 -13.76 4.81
CA SER A 52 -9.45 -14.39 4.82
C SER A 52 -8.38 -13.52 4.15
N SER A 53 -8.80 -12.62 3.27
CA SER A 53 -7.93 -11.62 2.63
C SER A 53 -8.28 -10.23 3.16
N PRO A 54 -7.28 -9.40 3.47
CA PRO A 54 -7.53 -8.02 3.85
C PRO A 54 -7.94 -7.13 2.67
N LYS A 55 -7.71 -7.60 1.43
CA LYS A 55 -7.94 -6.83 0.20
C LYS A 55 -9.39 -6.96 -0.26
N ILE A 56 -10.04 -5.81 -0.48
CA ILE A 56 -11.39 -5.69 -1.03
C ILE A 56 -11.34 -4.71 -2.19
N THR A 57 -11.75 -5.17 -3.36
CA THR A 57 -11.57 -4.44 -4.62
C THR A 57 -12.89 -3.99 -5.25
N THR A 58 -14.01 -4.39 -4.68
CA THR A 58 -15.34 -4.06 -5.21
C THR A 58 -16.23 -3.42 -4.15
N GLU A 59 -17.06 -2.49 -4.59
CA GLU A 59 -18.07 -1.84 -3.74
C GLU A 59 -19.07 -2.84 -3.20
N GLU A 60 -19.46 -3.83 -4.00
CA GLU A 60 -20.42 -4.86 -3.58
C GLU A 60 -19.89 -5.67 -2.39
N GLU A 61 -18.64 -6.14 -2.46
CA GLU A 61 -18.03 -6.89 -1.36
C GLU A 61 -17.85 -6.01 -0.13
N PHE A 62 -17.42 -4.76 -0.32
CA PHE A 62 -17.29 -3.81 0.76
C PHE A 62 -18.62 -3.57 1.47
N ASN A 63 -19.68 -3.27 0.71
CA ASN A 63 -21.01 -3.03 1.25
C ASN A 63 -21.64 -4.28 1.89
N ARG A 64 -21.25 -5.48 1.50
CA ARG A 64 -21.66 -6.72 2.16
C ARG A 64 -21.05 -6.83 3.56
N LEU A 65 -19.77 -6.47 3.71
CA LEU A 65 -19.02 -6.64 4.94
C LEU A 65 -19.15 -5.47 5.92
N PHE A 66 -19.22 -4.24 5.40
CA PHE A 66 -19.19 -3.03 6.22
C PHE A 66 -20.49 -2.25 6.13
N GLY A 67 -20.84 -1.62 7.25
CA GLY A 67 -21.90 -0.65 7.35
C GLY A 67 -21.35 0.73 7.61
N MET A 68 -22.10 1.75 7.17
CA MET A 68 -21.78 3.15 7.42
C MET A 68 -22.26 3.55 8.81
N ALA A 69 -21.37 4.15 9.59
CA ALA A 69 -21.70 4.82 10.83
C ALA A 69 -21.72 6.33 10.59
N THR A 70 -22.78 7.00 11.05
CA THR A 70 -22.85 8.45 11.00
C THR A 70 -22.80 8.98 12.42
N VAL A 71 -21.85 9.86 12.69
CA VAL A 71 -21.76 10.58 13.96
C VAL A 71 -22.17 12.04 13.74
N MET A 72 -22.71 12.68 14.79
CA MET A 72 -23.05 14.10 14.70
C MET A 72 -21.77 14.94 14.57
N GLY A 73 -21.79 15.91 13.65
CA GLY A 73 -20.69 16.85 13.46
C GLY A 73 -20.36 17.12 12.00
N LYS A 74 -19.47 18.06 11.75
CA LYS A 74 -19.12 18.55 10.40
C LYS A 74 -18.48 17.46 9.53
N ASP A 75 -17.76 16.51 10.14
CA ASP A 75 -17.07 15.40 9.46
C ASP A 75 -17.63 14.03 9.90
N GLY A 76 -18.91 14.00 10.26
CA GLY A 76 -19.60 12.82 10.81
C GLY A 76 -20.04 11.78 9.80
N GLY A 77 -19.86 12.04 8.51
CA GLY A 77 -20.15 11.07 7.46
C GLY A 77 -19.02 10.05 7.26
N PRO A 78 -19.31 8.93 6.61
CA PRO A 78 -18.28 7.97 6.22
C PRO A 78 -17.37 8.57 5.14
N THR A 79 -16.10 8.19 5.16
CA THR A 79 -15.14 8.52 4.08
C THR A 79 -15.63 7.92 2.77
N SER A 80 -15.71 8.73 1.71
CA SER A 80 -16.10 8.23 0.38
C SER A 80 -14.98 7.38 -0.21
N ILE A 81 -15.35 6.24 -0.81
CA ILE A 81 -14.40 5.32 -1.47
C ILE A 81 -14.83 5.18 -2.93
N ASP A 82 -13.94 5.47 -3.84
CA ASP A 82 -14.15 5.31 -5.29
C ASP A 82 -13.53 4.00 -5.79
N PHE A 83 -14.28 2.92 -5.78
CA PHE A 83 -13.81 1.60 -6.24
C PHE A 83 -13.47 1.53 -7.74
N THR A 84 -13.72 2.59 -8.52
CA THR A 84 -13.23 2.70 -9.91
C THR A 84 -11.72 2.94 -9.93
N ASN A 85 -11.24 3.77 -9.02
CA ASN A 85 -9.84 4.22 -8.96
C ASN A 85 -9.10 3.77 -7.69
N GLN A 86 -9.81 3.15 -6.75
CA GLN A 86 -9.30 2.78 -5.43
C GLN A 86 -9.71 1.36 -5.06
N PHE A 87 -9.00 0.80 -4.09
CA PHE A 87 -9.38 -0.40 -3.36
C PHE A 87 -9.04 -0.21 -1.89
N VAL A 88 -9.49 -1.13 -1.04
CA VAL A 88 -9.23 -1.02 0.39
C VAL A 88 -8.51 -2.23 0.94
N LEU A 89 -7.72 -1.99 1.99
CA LEU A 89 -7.25 -3.03 2.88
C LEU A 89 -7.96 -2.87 4.22
N ALA A 90 -8.62 -3.93 4.65
CA ALA A 90 -9.38 -3.95 5.88
C ALA A 90 -8.81 -4.98 6.86
N ILE A 91 -8.57 -4.55 8.09
CA ILE A 91 -8.22 -5.42 9.20
C ILE A 91 -9.42 -5.46 10.13
N VAL A 92 -9.90 -6.66 10.41
CA VAL A 92 -11.00 -6.93 11.33
C VAL A 92 -10.51 -7.91 12.37
N LEU A 93 -10.56 -7.53 13.64
CA LEU A 93 -10.21 -8.40 14.75
C LEU A 93 -11.44 -9.09 15.32
N PRO A 94 -11.26 -10.19 16.06
CA PRO A 94 -12.36 -10.81 16.80
C PRO A 94 -13.03 -9.84 17.78
N VAL A 95 -14.29 -10.13 18.11
CA VAL A 95 -15.02 -9.40 19.15
C VAL A 95 -14.28 -9.48 20.48
N THR A 96 -14.15 -8.36 21.16
CA THR A 96 -13.46 -8.22 22.43
C THR A 96 -14.17 -7.24 23.35
N ASP A 97 -14.01 -7.41 24.66
CA ASP A 97 -14.45 -6.46 25.69
C ASP A 97 -13.30 -5.53 26.16
N MET A 98 -12.14 -5.63 25.51
CA MET A 98 -11.02 -4.73 25.74
C MET A 98 -11.10 -3.52 24.82
N ALA A 99 -10.76 -2.33 25.32
CA ALA A 99 -10.60 -1.14 24.49
C ALA A 99 -9.45 -1.38 23.49
N THR A 100 -9.80 -1.73 22.27
CA THR A 100 -8.81 -2.12 21.24
C THR A 100 -8.89 -1.20 20.04
N GLU A 101 -7.74 -0.67 19.64
CA GLU A 101 -7.55 0.18 18.45
C GLU A 101 -6.56 -0.48 17.50
N ILE A 102 -6.81 -0.32 16.21
CA ILE A 102 -5.90 -0.74 15.13
C ILE A 102 -5.42 0.52 14.42
N ASN A 103 -4.14 0.81 14.54
CA ASN A 103 -3.53 2.01 13.98
C ASN A 103 -2.70 1.66 12.74
N PRO A 104 -3.08 2.12 11.54
CA PRO A 104 -2.24 2.04 10.35
C PRO A 104 -0.92 2.79 10.57
N VAL A 105 0.20 2.15 10.29
CA VAL A 105 1.54 2.76 10.43
C VAL A 105 2.09 3.15 9.08
N LYS A 106 2.21 2.20 8.17
CA LYS A 106 2.73 2.45 6.82
C LYS A 106 2.32 1.35 5.84
N VAL A 107 2.39 1.69 4.56
CA VAL A 107 2.29 0.73 3.46
C VAL A 107 3.51 0.90 2.56
N GLU A 108 4.15 -0.18 2.19
CA GLU A 108 5.33 -0.19 1.32
C GLU A 108 5.15 -1.21 0.20
N VAL A 109 5.59 -0.87 -1.01
CA VAL A 109 5.79 -1.84 -2.08
C VAL A 109 7.23 -2.32 -2.05
N LYS A 110 7.42 -3.62 -2.02
CA LYS A 110 8.74 -4.25 -2.09
C LYS A 110 8.63 -5.56 -2.86
N ASN A 111 9.45 -5.70 -3.91
CA ASN A 111 9.47 -6.90 -4.75
C ASN A 111 8.07 -7.33 -5.29
N GLY A 112 7.23 -6.37 -5.66
CA GLY A 112 5.89 -6.62 -6.19
C GLY A 112 4.84 -7.02 -5.14
N SER A 113 5.15 -6.97 -3.85
CA SER A 113 4.21 -7.19 -2.75
C SER A 113 3.98 -5.88 -1.99
N LEU A 114 2.75 -5.69 -1.50
CA LEU A 114 2.38 -4.65 -0.54
C LEU A 114 2.59 -5.16 0.88
N PHE A 115 3.40 -4.44 1.64
CA PHE A 115 3.58 -4.68 3.08
C PHE A 115 2.80 -3.62 3.84
N TYR A 116 1.73 -4.04 4.51
CA TYR A 116 0.92 -3.17 5.35
C TYR A 116 1.27 -3.40 6.81
N THR A 117 1.93 -2.41 7.42
CA THR A 117 2.30 -2.40 8.84
C THR A 117 1.24 -1.66 9.64
N TYR A 118 0.79 -2.27 10.72
CA TYR A 118 -0.18 -1.70 11.65
C TYR A 118 0.17 -2.08 13.08
N GLU A 119 -0.32 -1.29 14.02
CA GLU A 119 -0.16 -1.50 15.47
C GLU A 119 -1.54 -1.78 16.08
N VAL A 120 -1.58 -2.74 17.01
CA VAL A 120 -2.78 -3.01 17.81
C VAL A 120 -2.54 -2.56 19.23
N LYS A 121 -3.33 -1.57 19.69
CA LYS A 121 -3.30 -1.09 21.07
C LYS A 121 -4.49 -1.64 21.83
N THR A 122 -4.20 -2.35 22.92
CA THR A 122 -5.22 -2.87 23.83
C THR A 122 -5.18 -2.11 25.15
N GLY A 123 -6.29 -1.48 25.50
CA GLY A 123 -6.46 -0.73 26.74
C GLY A 123 -7.22 -1.52 27.80
N GLU A 124 -7.99 -0.81 28.62
CA GLU A 124 -8.73 -1.38 29.73
C GLU A 124 -9.96 -2.17 29.27
N LYS A 125 -10.41 -3.07 30.17
CA LYS A 125 -11.66 -3.81 29.98
C LYS A 125 -12.86 -2.86 30.06
N GLN A 126 -13.80 -3.04 29.12
CA GLN A 126 -15.03 -2.27 29.02
C GLN A 126 -16.23 -3.09 29.48
N THR A 127 -17.35 -2.40 29.68
CA THR A 127 -18.63 -3.04 30.02
C THR A 127 -19.44 -3.50 28.80
N TYR A 128 -18.89 -3.28 27.60
CA TYR A 128 -19.48 -3.67 26.32
C TYR A 128 -18.42 -4.31 25.43
N SER A 129 -18.87 -5.03 24.43
CA SER A 129 -17.96 -5.64 23.43
C SER A 129 -17.93 -4.81 22.15
N ILE A 130 -16.77 -4.77 21.54
CA ILE A 130 -16.52 -4.14 20.24
C ILE A 130 -15.95 -5.17 19.29
N GLN A 131 -16.08 -4.92 18.00
CA GLN A 131 -15.29 -5.60 16.97
C GLN A 131 -14.38 -4.58 16.32
N PRO A 132 -13.07 -4.59 16.67
CA PRO A 132 -12.15 -3.60 16.13
C PRO A 132 -11.98 -3.76 14.62
N VAL A 133 -11.99 -2.63 13.93
CA VAL A 133 -11.81 -2.58 12.48
C VAL A 133 -10.94 -1.38 12.11
N SER A 134 -10.06 -1.58 11.13
CA SER A 134 -9.31 -0.52 10.49
C SER A 134 -9.34 -0.72 8.98
N ILE A 135 -9.66 0.33 8.25
CA ILE A 135 -9.78 0.31 6.79
C ILE A 135 -8.88 1.42 6.25
N ILE A 136 -8.01 1.07 5.31
CA ILE A 136 -7.22 2.04 4.55
C ILE A 136 -7.58 1.97 3.07
N ILE A 137 -7.53 3.12 2.40
CA ILE A 137 -7.84 3.30 0.99
C ILE A 137 -6.53 3.48 0.23
N LEU A 138 -6.37 2.75 -0.85
CA LEU A 138 -5.19 2.75 -1.70
C LEU A 138 -5.58 3.00 -3.16
N ASP A 139 -4.65 3.55 -3.92
CA ASP A 139 -4.79 3.70 -5.38
C ASP A 139 -4.82 2.34 -6.07
N LYS A 140 -5.68 2.21 -7.05
CA LYS A 140 -5.93 0.96 -7.78
C LYS A 140 -4.73 0.41 -8.52
N GLN A 141 -3.71 1.22 -8.81
CA GLN A 141 -2.46 0.76 -9.42
C GLN A 141 -1.74 -0.33 -8.61
N TYR A 142 -2.04 -0.43 -7.30
CA TYR A 142 -1.44 -1.43 -6.41
C TYR A 142 -2.32 -2.66 -6.19
N GLU A 143 -3.49 -2.75 -6.84
CA GLU A 143 -4.48 -3.80 -6.61
C GLU A 143 -3.94 -5.21 -6.88
N ASP A 144 -3.10 -5.36 -7.92
CA ASP A 144 -2.55 -6.66 -8.30
C ASP A 144 -1.42 -7.15 -7.38
N ASN A 145 -0.87 -6.29 -6.52
CA ASN A 145 0.18 -6.69 -5.59
C ASN A 145 -0.34 -7.66 -4.52
N GLU A 146 0.45 -8.68 -4.19
CA GLU A 146 0.18 -9.54 -3.02
C GLU A 146 0.27 -8.71 -1.73
N VAL A 147 -0.68 -8.88 -0.82
CA VAL A 147 -0.69 -8.16 0.46
C VAL A 147 -0.09 -9.01 1.57
N LYS A 148 0.86 -8.43 2.29
CA LYS A 148 1.48 -9.01 3.50
C LYS A 148 1.25 -8.08 4.68
N LEU A 149 0.58 -8.59 5.69
CA LEU A 149 0.31 -7.87 6.93
C LEU A 149 1.46 -8.03 7.91
N ILE A 150 1.86 -6.91 8.53
CA ILE A 150 2.87 -6.85 9.59
C ILE A 150 2.20 -6.19 10.80
N SER A 151 2.07 -6.92 11.89
CA SER A 151 1.61 -6.39 13.17
C SER A 151 2.83 -6.07 14.04
N ASP A 152 2.94 -4.82 14.48
CA ASP A 152 3.92 -4.38 15.49
C ASP A 152 3.36 -4.53 16.90
#